data_999445d96cac5e72ad40f107d145578f
#
_entry.id   999445d96cac5e72ad40f107d145578f
#
_cell.length_a   1.000
_cell.length_b   1.000
_cell.length_c   1.000
_cell.angle_alpha   90.00
_cell.angle_beta   90.00
_cell.angle_gamma   90.00
#
_symmetry.space_group_name_H-M   'P 1'
#
loop_
_entity.id
_entity.type
_entity.pdbx_description
1 polymer ?
#
loop_
_entity_poly.entity_id
_entity_poly.type
_entity_poly.pdbx_seq_one_letter_code
_entity_poly.pdbx_strand_id
1 'polypeptide(L)'
;ASAFAVQNLAKAGDNIVSSTDLYGGTWNLFANTLKDQGVEVRFVDPTEPENFKNATDENTRAYYAETLPNPKLCVFPIEEVADIGRKMGIPLIMDNTAAPVLCRPIEHGAAVIVYSCTKYIGGQGTSIGGMIIDGGNFDWEKAGVDRQPALNTPDPSYHGAVWVEAVKPIGPVSYIIKARTTLLRDLGSAMSPF
;
A
#
# COMPACT_ATOMS: atom_id res chain seq x y z
N ALA A 1 0.25 -3.86 9.16
CA ALA A 1 -0.24 -2.85 8.20
C ALA A 1 0.37 -3.07 6.81
N SER A 2 1.71 -3.05 6.65
CA SER A 2 2.36 -3.13 5.33
C SER A 2 1.96 -4.38 4.54
N ALA A 3 1.92 -5.57 5.16
CA ALA A 3 1.46 -6.80 4.50
C ALA A 3 0.04 -6.66 3.95
N PHE A 4 -0.91 -6.21 4.78
CA PHE A 4 -2.30 -6.07 4.36
C PHE A 4 -2.52 -4.96 3.33
N ALA A 5 -1.73 -3.89 3.40
CA ALA A 5 -1.80 -2.84 2.39
C ALA A 5 -1.46 -3.37 0.99
N VAL A 6 -0.48 -4.26 0.89
CA VAL A 6 -0.10 -4.90 -0.37
C VAL A 6 -1.08 -6.02 -0.75
N GLN A 7 -1.36 -6.95 0.17
CA GLN A 7 -2.23 -8.12 -0.09
C GLN A 7 -3.68 -7.75 -0.43
N ASN A 8 -4.12 -6.54 -0.08
CA ASN A 8 -5.43 -6.03 -0.47
C ASN A 8 -5.55 -5.80 -1.99
N LEU A 9 -4.42 -5.61 -2.67
CA LEU A 9 -4.33 -5.35 -4.11
C LEU A 9 -3.68 -6.49 -4.90
N ALA A 10 -2.60 -7.06 -4.37
CA ALA A 10 -1.78 -8.06 -5.04
C ALA A 10 -2.03 -9.46 -4.51
N LYS A 11 -2.15 -10.42 -5.41
CA LYS A 11 -2.29 -11.87 -5.14
C LYS A 11 -1.19 -12.66 -5.85
N ALA A 12 -1.16 -13.96 -5.65
CA ALA A 12 -0.20 -14.83 -6.36
C ALA A 12 -0.25 -14.60 -7.89
N GLY A 13 0.90 -14.37 -8.49
CA GLY A 13 1.08 -14.01 -9.89
C GLY A 13 1.15 -12.51 -10.16
N ASP A 14 0.79 -11.66 -9.20
CA ASP A 14 0.95 -10.22 -9.28
C ASP A 14 2.34 -9.79 -8.76
N ASN A 15 2.70 -8.53 -9.04
CA ASN A 15 3.89 -7.91 -8.46
C ASN A 15 3.61 -6.50 -7.94
N ILE A 16 4.54 -6.02 -7.13
CA ILE A 16 4.67 -4.61 -6.75
C ILE A 16 6.08 -4.12 -7.05
N VAL A 17 6.23 -2.82 -7.26
CA VAL A 17 7.53 -2.17 -7.34
C VAL A 17 7.80 -1.42 -6.05
N SER A 18 8.92 -1.71 -5.40
CA SER A 18 9.28 -1.15 -4.11
C SER A 18 10.62 -0.44 -4.14
N SER A 19 10.75 0.62 -3.36
CA SER A 19 12.07 1.17 -3.04
C SER A 19 12.99 0.10 -2.45
N THR A 20 14.29 0.16 -2.77
CA THR A 20 15.33 -0.61 -2.07
C THR A 20 15.55 -0.11 -0.64
N ASP A 21 15.18 1.15 -0.38
CA ASP A 21 15.42 1.81 0.90
C ASP A 21 14.21 1.60 1.80
N LEU A 22 14.28 0.58 2.64
CA LEU A 22 13.22 0.16 3.55
C LEU A 22 13.78 -0.24 4.92
N TYR A 23 12.92 -0.19 5.91
CA TYR A 23 13.15 -0.87 7.18
C TYR A 23 13.38 -2.38 6.95
N GLY A 24 14.37 -2.96 7.63
CA GLY A 24 14.78 -4.35 7.41
C GLY A 24 13.66 -5.38 7.53
N GLY A 25 12.69 -5.16 8.44
CA GLY A 25 11.52 -6.04 8.59
C GLY A 25 10.59 -5.99 7.39
N THR A 26 10.37 -4.80 6.81
CA THR A 26 9.59 -4.63 5.58
C THR A 26 10.30 -5.23 4.38
N TRP A 27 11.62 -5.00 4.30
CA TRP A 27 12.43 -5.61 3.24
C TRP A 27 12.35 -7.14 3.27
N ASN A 28 12.50 -7.74 4.46
CA ASN A 28 12.39 -9.20 4.62
C ASN A 28 10.99 -9.73 4.30
N LEU A 29 9.93 -9.03 4.73
CA LEU A 29 8.55 -9.34 4.37
C LEU A 29 8.39 -9.42 2.85
N PHE A 30 8.93 -8.46 2.13
CA PHE A 30 8.79 -8.34 0.68
C PHE A 30 9.67 -9.33 -0.08
N ALA A 31 10.94 -9.45 0.31
CA ALA A 31 11.89 -10.30 -0.40
C ALA A 31 11.65 -11.81 -0.20
N ASN A 32 11.04 -12.20 0.91
CA ASN A 32 10.86 -13.59 1.28
C ASN A 32 9.38 -13.96 1.47
N THR A 33 8.71 -13.40 2.48
CA THR A 33 7.36 -13.85 2.86
C THR A 33 6.33 -13.65 1.75
N LEU A 34 6.28 -12.48 1.10
CA LEU A 34 5.36 -12.25 -0.02
C LEU A 34 5.73 -13.08 -1.25
N LYS A 35 7.03 -13.28 -1.48
CA LYS A 35 7.51 -14.16 -2.55
C LYS A 35 7.02 -15.60 -2.36
N ASP A 36 7.08 -16.12 -1.15
CA ASP A 36 6.58 -17.46 -0.83
C ASP A 36 5.05 -17.56 -1.00
N GLN A 37 4.35 -16.43 -0.90
CA GLN A 37 2.92 -16.32 -1.20
C GLN A 37 2.62 -16.07 -2.68
N GLY A 38 3.65 -16.05 -3.54
CA GLY A 38 3.53 -15.88 -4.98
C GLY A 38 3.42 -14.44 -5.46
N VAL A 39 3.65 -13.45 -4.59
CA VAL A 39 3.71 -12.04 -4.97
C VAL A 39 5.17 -11.64 -5.19
N GLU A 40 5.51 -11.25 -6.41
CA GLU A 40 6.85 -10.73 -6.72
C GLU A 40 7.01 -9.30 -6.20
N VAL A 41 8.18 -8.98 -5.62
CA VAL A 41 8.53 -7.60 -5.29
C VAL A 41 9.78 -7.20 -6.06
N ARG A 42 9.66 -6.18 -6.89
CA ARG A 42 10.75 -5.61 -7.69
C ARG A 42 11.32 -4.41 -6.97
N PHE A 43 12.54 -4.56 -6.47
CA PHE A 43 13.23 -3.48 -5.76
C PHE A 43 13.96 -2.57 -6.74
N VAL A 44 13.76 -1.26 -6.59
CA VAL A 44 14.38 -0.23 -7.43
C VAL A 44 15.03 0.86 -6.58
N ASP A 45 16.05 1.49 -7.14
CA ASP A 45 16.68 2.66 -6.54
C ASP A 45 15.70 3.85 -6.56
N PRO A 46 15.30 4.40 -5.40
CA PRO A 46 14.33 5.48 -5.34
C PRO A 46 14.88 6.87 -5.71
N THR A 47 16.19 7.01 -5.90
CA THR A 47 16.81 8.28 -6.30
C THR A 47 16.41 8.73 -7.70
N GLU A 48 15.99 7.77 -8.53
CA GLU A 48 15.53 8.00 -9.89
C GLU A 48 14.06 7.54 -10.02
N PRO A 49 13.06 8.43 -9.96
CA PRO A 49 11.63 8.08 -10.03
C PRO A 49 11.23 7.21 -11.23
N GLU A 50 11.87 7.41 -12.39
CA GLU A 50 11.62 6.61 -13.60
C GLU A 50 11.92 5.11 -13.40
N ASN A 51 12.72 4.72 -12.41
CA ASN A 51 12.98 3.32 -12.12
C ASN A 51 11.69 2.57 -11.72
N PHE A 52 10.75 3.24 -11.06
CA PHE A 52 9.45 2.65 -10.74
C PHE A 52 8.66 2.33 -12.01
N LYS A 53 8.64 3.26 -12.97
CA LYS A 53 8.00 3.05 -14.27
C LYS A 53 8.66 1.92 -15.06
N ASN A 54 9.99 1.91 -15.12
CA ASN A 54 10.76 0.94 -15.90
C ASN A 54 10.60 -0.50 -15.36
N ALA A 55 10.33 -0.67 -14.07
CA ALA A 55 10.07 -1.96 -13.42
C ALA A 55 8.60 -2.39 -13.48
N THR A 56 7.69 -1.54 -14.00
CA THR A 56 6.25 -1.79 -14.07
C THR A 56 5.90 -2.63 -15.29
N ASP A 57 5.04 -3.64 -15.10
CA ASP A 57 4.41 -4.43 -16.14
C ASP A 57 2.89 -4.53 -15.95
N GLU A 58 2.21 -5.40 -16.68
CA GLU A 58 0.77 -5.62 -16.62
C GLU A 58 0.29 -6.21 -15.29
N ASN A 59 1.17 -6.89 -14.55
CA ASN A 59 0.87 -7.52 -13.27
C ASN A 59 1.21 -6.63 -12.06
N THR A 60 1.73 -5.43 -12.29
CA THR A 60 2.07 -4.51 -11.21
C THR A 60 0.80 -3.89 -10.60
N ARG A 61 0.65 -4.00 -9.27
CA ARG A 61 -0.54 -3.56 -8.52
C ARG A 61 -0.32 -2.34 -7.65
N ALA A 62 0.90 -2.11 -7.18
CA ALA A 62 1.22 -0.96 -6.34
C ALA A 62 2.70 -0.59 -6.42
N TYR A 63 2.99 0.66 -6.09
CA TYR A 63 4.31 1.13 -5.68
C TYR A 63 4.37 1.22 -4.16
N TYR A 64 5.54 0.95 -3.59
CA TYR A 64 5.75 1.02 -2.14
C TYR A 64 7.07 1.71 -1.80
N ALA A 65 7.02 2.62 -0.81
CA ALA A 65 8.23 3.27 -0.29
C ALA A 65 8.01 3.75 1.16
N GLU A 66 9.09 4.17 1.81
CA GLU A 66 9.07 4.85 3.11
C GLU A 66 9.40 6.33 2.94
N THR A 67 8.70 7.20 3.66
CA THR A 67 8.91 8.66 3.59
C THR A 67 10.34 9.05 3.99
N LEU A 68 10.82 8.44 5.07
CA LEU A 68 12.17 8.54 5.59
C LEU A 68 12.65 7.13 5.96
N PRO A 69 13.29 6.40 5.03
CA PRO A 69 13.64 5.01 5.23
C PRO A 69 14.70 4.82 6.31
N ASN A 70 14.49 3.85 7.20
CA ASN A 70 15.46 3.46 8.19
C ASN A 70 16.40 2.39 7.60
N PRO A 71 17.76 2.59 7.60
CA PRO A 71 18.50 3.64 8.31
C PRO A 71 18.94 4.84 7.46
N LYS A 72 18.70 4.87 6.15
CA LYS A 72 19.30 5.88 5.26
C LYS A 72 18.77 7.29 5.45
N LEU A 73 17.48 7.45 5.82
CA LEU A 73 16.79 8.73 6.03
C LEU A 73 16.79 9.66 4.81
N CYS A 74 16.95 9.12 3.61
CA CYS A 74 16.82 9.88 2.36
C CYS A 74 15.36 10.26 2.14
N VAL A 75 15.09 11.51 1.79
CA VAL A 75 13.72 11.94 1.50
C VAL A 75 13.26 11.30 0.19
N PHE A 76 12.14 10.59 0.24
CA PHE A 76 11.57 9.93 -0.93
C PHE A 76 10.84 10.95 -1.83
N PRO A 77 10.99 10.90 -3.18
CA PRO A 77 10.33 11.79 -4.12
C PRO A 77 8.86 11.40 -4.34
N ILE A 78 8.00 11.73 -3.37
CA ILE A 78 6.61 11.25 -3.31
C ILE A 78 5.80 11.70 -4.53
N GLU A 79 5.85 13.00 -4.87
CA GLU A 79 5.03 13.58 -5.93
C GLU A 79 5.36 12.99 -7.29
N GLU A 80 6.65 12.87 -7.59
CA GLU A 80 7.13 12.37 -8.87
C GLU A 80 6.72 10.90 -9.06
N VAL A 81 6.92 10.05 -8.05
CA VAL A 81 6.56 8.63 -8.13
C VAL A 81 5.04 8.42 -8.11
N ALA A 82 4.31 9.21 -7.31
CA ALA A 82 2.85 9.17 -7.28
C ALA A 82 2.24 9.57 -8.63
N ASP A 83 2.81 10.58 -9.29
CA ASP A 83 2.35 11.03 -10.62
C ASP A 83 2.62 10.00 -11.72
N ILE A 84 3.79 9.34 -11.67
CA ILE A 84 4.10 8.21 -12.56
C ILE A 84 3.05 7.10 -12.35
N GLY A 85 2.83 6.69 -11.11
CA GLY A 85 1.88 5.64 -10.77
C GLY A 85 0.46 5.98 -11.21
N ARG A 86 -0.01 7.20 -10.91
CA ARG A 86 -1.36 7.66 -11.27
C ARG A 86 -1.61 7.60 -12.77
N LYS A 87 -0.64 7.99 -13.60
CA LYS A 87 -0.74 7.91 -15.07
C LYS A 87 -0.86 6.47 -15.57
N MET A 88 -0.34 5.51 -14.82
CA MET A 88 -0.33 4.08 -15.15
C MET A 88 -1.45 3.29 -14.43
N GLY A 89 -2.27 3.92 -13.60
CA GLY A 89 -3.28 3.26 -12.78
C GLY A 89 -2.70 2.46 -11.60
N ILE A 90 -1.50 2.83 -11.14
CA ILE A 90 -0.77 2.18 -10.04
C ILE A 90 -0.76 3.12 -8.81
N PRO A 91 -1.33 2.73 -7.67
CA PRO A 91 -1.30 3.51 -6.44
C PRO A 91 0.08 3.49 -5.79
N LEU A 92 0.48 4.62 -5.19
CA LEU A 92 1.64 4.68 -4.29
C LEU A 92 1.19 4.45 -2.85
N ILE A 93 1.76 3.43 -2.20
CA ILE A 93 1.62 3.13 -0.78
C ILE A 93 2.85 3.67 -0.06
N MET A 94 2.66 4.55 0.91
CA MET A 94 3.75 5.15 1.68
C MET A 94 3.75 4.68 3.13
N ASP A 95 4.85 4.14 3.60
CA ASP A 95 5.08 3.99 5.03
C ASP A 95 5.61 5.31 5.61
N ASN A 96 4.79 5.95 6.42
CA ASN A 96 5.11 7.24 7.04
C ASN A 96 5.47 7.11 8.53
N THR A 97 5.91 5.94 8.95
CA THR A 97 6.21 5.63 10.36
C THR A 97 7.24 6.58 10.96
N ALA A 98 8.28 6.97 10.20
CA ALA A 98 9.35 7.84 10.69
C ALA A 98 9.01 9.34 10.67
N ALA A 99 7.94 9.75 9.97
CA ALA A 99 7.59 11.15 9.80
C ALA A 99 6.10 11.47 10.10
N PRO A 100 5.48 10.89 11.16
CA PRO A 100 4.10 11.25 11.49
C PRO A 100 4.06 12.74 11.85
N VAL A 101 3.00 13.43 11.40
CA VAL A 101 2.79 14.89 11.59
C VAL A 101 3.74 15.76 10.74
N LEU A 102 4.99 15.37 10.56
CA LEU A 102 5.99 16.13 9.80
C LEU A 102 5.74 16.11 8.29
N CYS A 103 5.29 14.96 7.77
CA CYS A 103 4.93 14.78 6.38
C CYS A 103 3.53 14.19 6.28
N ARG A 104 2.76 14.65 5.29
CA ARG A 104 1.42 14.14 4.97
C ARG A 104 1.42 13.62 3.53
N PRO A 105 1.88 12.38 3.28
CA PRO A 105 2.09 11.87 1.93
C PRO A 105 0.84 11.90 1.03
N ILE A 106 -0.38 11.87 1.60
CA ILE A 106 -1.64 12.00 0.85
C ILE A 106 -1.71 13.36 0.14
N GLU A 107 -1.26 14.44 0.77
CA GLU A 107 -1.23 15.79 0.18
C GLU A 107 -0.23 15.88 -0.98
N HIS A 108 0.71 14.93 -1.06
CA HIS A 108 1.73 14.80 -2.10
C HIS A 108 1.41 13.68 -3.10
N GLY A 109 0.21 13.12 -3.08
CA GLY A 109 -0.28 12.19 -4.10
C GLY A 109 -0.22 10.71 -3.73
N ALA A 110 0.29 10.33 -2.58
CA ALA A 110 0.18 8.94 -2.10
C ALA A 110 -1.30 8.54 -1.98
N ALA A 111 -1.62 7.31 -2.41
CA ALA A 111 -2.99 6.79 -2.36
C ALA A 111 -3.30 6.18 -0.98
N VAL A 112 -2.32 5.51 -0.40
CA VAL A 112 -2.45 4.79 0.87
C VAL A 112 -1.25 5.09 1.75
N ILE A 113 -1.49 5.26 3.04
CA ILE A 113 -0.43 5.39 4.04
C ILE A 113 -0.50 4.21 5.00
N VAL A 114 0.66 3.72 5.39
CA VAL A 114 0.80 2.78 6.51
C VAL A 114 1.63 3.41 7.62
N TYR A 115 1.31 3.02 8.86
CA TYR A 115 2.08 3.37 10.04
C TYR A 115 2.35 2.13 10.89
N SER A 116 3.55 2.00 11.40
CA SER A 116 3.78 1.24 12.62
C SER A 116 3.43 2.13 13.81
N CYS A 117 2.21 1.95 14.35
CA CYS A 117 1.79 2.66 15.57
C CYS A 117 2.65 2.28 16.79
N THR A 118 3.40 1.18 16.70
CA THR A 118 4.42 0.74 17.66
C THR A 118 5.50 1.78 17.92
N LYS A 119 5.80 2.63 16.91
CA LYS A 119 6.92 3.57 16.90
C LYS A 119 6.50 4.95 17.40
N TYR A 120 6.69 6.00 16.60
CA TYR A 120 6.48 7.39 17.00
C TYR A 120 5.04 7.71 17.46
N ILE A 121 4.02 7.07 16.88
CA ILE A 121 2.62 7.31 17.26
C ILE A 121 2.37 6.79 18.68
N GLY A 122 2.79 5.56 18.99
CA GLY A 122 2.66 4.98 20.33
C GLY A 122 3.60 5.60 21.34
N GLY A 123 4.82 5.92 20.92
CA GLY A 123 5.83 6.71 21.64
C GLY A 123 6.52 6.02 22.80
N GLN A 124 5.94 5.01 23.42
CA GLN A 124 6.42 4.40 24.65
C GLN A 124 7.09 3.02 24.45
N GLY A 125 6.99 2.42 23.28
CA GLY A 125 7.53 1.09 23.01
C GLY A 125 6.84 -0.05 23.75
N THR A 126 5.72 0.19 24.36
CA THR A 126 4.99 -0.79 25.22
C THR A 126 3.93 -1.58 24.46
N SER A 127 3.50 -1.11 23.30
CA SER A 127 2.40 -1.71 22.55
C SER A 127 2.75 -1.85 21.08
N ILE A 128 2.28 -2.94 20.47
CA ILE A 128 2.43 -3.18 19.02
C ILE A 128 1.11 -2.82 18.34
N GLY A 129 1.21 -2.03 17.29
CA GLY A 129 0.05 -1.66 16.49
C GLY A 129 0.42 -1.19 15.09
N GLY A 130 -0.57 -1.17 14.21
CA GLY A 130 -0.41 -0.68 12.84
C GLY A 130 -1.69 -0.03 12.34
N MET A 131 -1.54 0.88 11.39
CA MET A 131 -2.65 1.59 10.78
C MET A 131 -2.48 1.61 9.27
N ILE A 132 -3.60 1.53 8.56
CA ILE A 132 -3.71 1.76 7.12
C ILE A 132 -4.69 2.91 6.92
N ILE A 133 -4.31 3.90 6.15
CA ILE A 133 -5.14 5.07 5.81
C ILE A 133 -5.31 5.10 4.30
N ASP A 134 -6.56 5.05 3.83
CA ASP A 134 -6.91 5.30 2.44
C ASP A 134 -7.08 6.81 2.25
N GLY A 135 -6.36 7.38 1.30
CA GLY A 135 -6.41 8.81 1.02
C GLY A 135 -7.69 9.27 0.34
N GLY A 136 -8.45 8.35 -0.25
CA GLY A 136 -9.64 8.67 -1.04
C GLY A 136 -9.35 9.50 -2.30
N ASN A 137 -8.07 9.62 -2.69
CA ASN A 137 -7.57 10.48 -3.77
C ASN A 137 -7.10 9.69 -5.01
N PHE A 138 -7.19 8.36 -4.98
CA PHE A 138 -6.85 7.51 -6.10
C PHE A 138 -8.12 6.99 -6.78
N ASP A 139 -8.18 7.13 -8.10
CA ASP A 139 -9.34 6.69 -8.90
C ASP A 139 -9.23 5.19 -9.22
N TRP A 140 -9.70 4.36 -8.29
CA TRP A 140 -9.69 2.90 -8.41
C TRP A 140 -10.57 2.40 -9.56
N GLU A 141 -11.69 3.09 -9.84
CA GLU A 141 -12.60 2.75 -10.94
C GLU A 141 -11.93 2.99 -12.30
N LYS A 142 -11.29 4.14 -12.47
CA LYS A 142 -10.56 4.49 -13.69
C LYS A 142 -9.33 3.59 -13.93
N ALA A 143 -8.65 3.16 -12.88
CA ALA A 143 -7.54 2.20 -12.99
C ALA A 143 -8.02 0.86 -13.56
N GLY A 144 -9.27 0.47 -13.29
CA GLY A 144 -9.98 -0.61 -13.96
C GLY A 144 -9.47 -2.01 -13.64
N VAL A 145 -10.05 -2.98 -14.33
CA VAL A 145 -9.75 -4.42 -14.14
C VAL A 145 -8.29 -4.74 -14.48
N ASP A 146 -7.74 -4.11 -15.50
CA ASP A 146 -6.37 -4.42 -15.97
C ASP A 146 -5.31 -4.08 -14.92
N ARG A 147 -5.52 -3.01 -14.17
CA ARG A 147 -4.56 -2.54 -13.16
C ARG A 147 -4.95 -2.89 -11.73
N GLN A 148 -6.25 -2.83 -11.42
CA GLN A 148 -6.76 -3.05 -10.05
C GLN A 148 -7.90 -4.08 -10.04
N PRO A 149 -7.63 -5.34 -10.48
CA PRO A 149 -8.65 -6.38 -10.54
C PRO A 149 -9.28 -6.67 -9.18
N ALA A 150 -8.50 -6.57 -8.09
CA ALA A 150 -8.98 -6.86 -6.74
C ALA A 150 -10.17 -5.98 -6.29
N LEU A 151 -10.33 -4.78 -6.88
CA LEU A 151 -11.41 -3.85 -6.56
C LEU A 151 -12.45 -3.74 -7.69
N ASN A 152 -12.11 -4.18 -8.91
CA ASN A 152 -12.91 -4.01 -10.12
C ASN A 152 -13.49 -5.32 -10.66
N THR A 153 -13.32 -6.45 -9.98
CA THR A 153 -13.94 -7.72 -10.36
C THR A 153 -14.89 -8.22 -9.26
N PRO A 154 -15.90 -9.05 -9.62
CA PRO A 154 -16.80 -9.63 -8.63
C PRO A 154 -16.07 -10.40 -7.54
N ASP A 155 -16.35 -10.07 -6.28
CA ASP A 155 -15.78 -10.74 -5.12
C ASP A 155 -16.72 -11.87 -4.65
N PRO A 156 -16.32 -13.14 -4.74
CA PRO A 156 -17.16 -14.26 -4.33
C PRO A 156 -17.46 -14.27 -2.83
N SER A 157 -16.58 -13.67 -2.00
CA SER A 157 -16.78 -13.56 -0.55
C SER A 157 -17.92 -12.59 -0.19
N TYR A 158 -18.32 -11.74 -1.14
CA TYR A 158 -19.37 -10.74 -1.00
C TYR A 158 -20.44 -10.88 -2.08
N HIS A 159 -20.83 -12.12 -2.38
CA HIS A 159 -21.92 -12.44 -3.33
C HIS A 159 -21.71 -11.84 -4.73
N GLY A 160 -20.46 -11.66 -5.15
CA GLY A 160 -20.14 -11.10 -6.46
C GLY A 160 -20.13 -9.57 -6.50
N ALA A 161 -20.11 -8.89 -5.37
CA ALA A 161 -19.98 -7.43 -5.34
C ALA A 161 -18.67 -6.97 -5.97
N VAL A 162 -18.73 -5.92 -6.78
CA VAL A 162 -17.57 -5.17 -7.29
C VAL A 162 -17.35 -3.99 -6.36
N TRP A 163 -16.19 -3.95 -5.69
CA TRP A 163 -15.95 -3.01 -4.57
C TRP A 163 -16.10 -1.54 -4.97
N VAL A 164 -15.57 -1.13 -6.14
CA VAL A 164 -15.68 0.27 -6.59
C VAL A 164 -17.13 0.70 -6.84
N GLU A 165 -18.01 -0.24 -7.21
CA GLU A 165 -19.44 0.01 -7.45
C GLU A 165 -20.23 -0.08 -6.15
N ALA A 166 -19.98 -1.12 -5.35
CA ALA A 166 -20.76 -1.43 -4.15
C ALA A 166 -20.69 -0.34 -3.08
N VAL A 167 -19.53 0.35 -2.96
CA VAL A 167 -19.33 1.41 -1.96
C VAL A 167 -19.47 2.82 -2.53
N LYS A 168 -19.72 2.99 -3.80
CA LYS A 168 -19.85 4.29 -4.49
C LYS A 168 -20.78 5.28 -3.77
N PRO A 169 -21.92 4.85 -3.22
CA PRO A 169 -22.83 5.75 -2.49
C PRO A 169 -22.24 6.37 -1.22
N ILE A 170 -21.21 5.77 -0.63
CA ILE A 170 -20.59 6.24 0.62
C ILE A 170 -19.23 6.92 0.40
N GLY A 171 -18.77 7.01 -0.86
CA GLY A 171 -17.56 7.72 -1.24
C GLY A 171 -16.40 6.84 -1.72
N PRO A 172 -15.21 7.41 -1.95
CA PRO A 172 -14.05 6.71 -2.51
C PRO A 172 -13.33 5.86 -1.45
N VAL A 173 -14.02 4.86 -0.90
CA VAL A 173 -13.56 4.04 0.24
C VAL A 173 -13.44 2.55 -0.10
N SER A 174 -13.45 2.19 -1.37
CA SER A 174 -13.43 0.78 -1.82
C SER A 174 -12.21 0.02 -1.31
N TYR A 175 -11.05 0.62 -1.34
CA TYR A 175 -9.83 0.00 -0.86
C TYR A 175 -9.89 -0.32 0.63
N ILE A 176 -10.25 0.66 1.47
CA ILE A 176 -10.22 0.46 2.93
C ILE A 176 -11.39 -0.40 3.42
N ILE A 177 -12.56 -0.33 2.80
CA ILE A 177 -13.68 -1.18 3.15
C ILE A 177 -13.34 -2.64 2.84
N LYS A 178 -12.80 -2.93 1.65
CA LYS A 178 -12.33 -4.29 1.31
C LYS A 178 -11.30 -4.78 2.32
N ALA A 179 -10.26 -3.99 2.62
CA ALA A 179 -9.23 -4.38 3.58
C ALA A 179 -9.79 -4.74 4.95
N ARG A 180 -10.78 -3.98 5.44
CA ARG A 180 -11.44 -4.22 6.74
C ARG A 180 -12.32 -5.46 6.74
N THR A 181 -13.09 -5.64 5.70
CA THR A 181 -14.13 -6.70 5.64
C THR A 181 -13.60 -8.03 5.14
N THR A 182 -12.39 -8.07 4.60
CA THR A 182 -11.68 -9.28 4.20
C THR A 182 -10.48 -9.54 5.11
N LEU A 183 -9.34 -8.95 4.83
CA LEU A 183 -8.08 -9.26 5.49
C LEU A 183 -8.12 -9.04 7.01
N LEU A 184 -8.63 -7.89 7.47
CA LEU A 184 -8.68 -7.60 8.92
C LEU A 184 -9.66 -8.52 9.64
N ARG A 185 -10.83 -8.79 9.04
CA ARG A 185 -11.83 -9.69 9.61
C ARG A 185 -11.32 -11.14 9.69
N ASP A 186 -10.71 -11.63 8.60
CA ASP A 186 -10.43 -13.06 8.44
C ASP A 186 -9.08 -13.47 9.04
N LEU A 187 -8.08 -12.61 8.99
CA LEU A 187 -6.72 -12.87 9.46
C LEU A 187 -6.37 -12.15 10.78
N GLY A 188 -7.15 -11.15 11.18
CA GLY A 188 -6.82 -10.30 12.34
C GLY A 188 -5.75 -9.29 11.87
N SER A 189 -5.06 -8.77 12.71
CA SER A 189 -4.74 -8.52 14.05
C SER A 189 -5.43 -7.22 14.54
N ALA A 190 -6.61 -7.31 15.13
CA ALA A 190 -7.19 -6.14 15.77
C ALA A 190 -6.30 -5.70 16.93
N MET A 191 -6.09 -4.38 17.05
CA MET A 191 -5.34 -3.84 18.18
C MET A 191 -6.12 -4.05 19.47
N SER A 192 -5.38 -4.26 20.58
CA SER A 192 -5.97 -4.23 21.91
C SER A 192 -6.61 -2.87 22.18
N PRO A 193 -7.72 -2.82 22.92
CA PRO A 193 -8.35 -1.56 23.36
C PRO A 193 -7.54 -0.82 24.44
N PHE A 194 -6.47 -1.43 24.99
CA PHE A 194 -5.63 -0.89 26.05
C PHE A 194 -4.26 -0.48 25.52
#